data_3e7e9146be0a844e07341663b65b6535
#
_entry.id   3e7e9146be0a844e07341663b65b6535
#
_cell.length_a   1.000
_cell.length_b   1.000
_cell.length_c   1.000
_cell.angle_alpha   90.00
_cell.angle_beta   90.00
_cell.angle_gamma   90.00
#
_symmetry.space_group_name_H-M   'P 1'
#
loop_
_entity.id
_entity.type
_entity.pdbx_description
1 polymer ?
#
loop_
_entity_poly.entity_id
_entity_poly.type
_entity_poly.pdbx_seq_one_letter_code
_entity_poly.pdbx_strand_id
1 'polypeptide(L)'
;MYFQTLDDKAECVGIYANERLIFDADNFPAGIKNTWSYSPYLRGLDVEYASLYLEGQDVWDHIPEYLKDDWEDVNKRLVSFRRSLALSKVSRTENCFFDLVPERFLVDYCEVKNKITKHIFTTINKPKRYDFYKHISMMLGDIQSREISIDRRLVTSLKKNPKLKNQAENILTCDPCVRYKQFGTKTGRLSTHKNTFPILTLNRSFRRAILPTNDFFVEIDFNGA
;
A
#
# COMPACT_ATOMS: atom_id res chain seq x y z
N MET A 1 13.62 1.07 18.18
CA MET A 1 13.79 -0.30 17.64
C MET A 1 13.33 -0.32 16.17
N TYR A 2 14.05 -1.04 15.29
CA TYR A 2 13.66 -1.26 13.90
C TYR A 2 12.73 -2.48 13.81
N PHE A 3 11.70 -2.37 12.94
CA PHE A 3 10.74 -3.44 12.71
C PHE A 3 10.17 -3.34 11.29
N GLN A 4 9.47 -4.36 10.81
CA GLN A 4 8.77 -4.34 9.54
C GLN A 4 7.31 -4.70 9.73
N THR A 5 6.43 -4.05 8.96
CA THR A 5 5.00 -4.37 8.92
C THR A 5 4.74 -5.48 7.92
N LEU A 6 3.81 -6.37 8.24
CA LEU A 6 3.37 -7.52 7.45
C LEU A 6 1.86 -7.39 7.20
N ASP A 7 1.48 -6.41 6.41
CA ASP A 7 0.10 -6.16 6.04
C ASP A 7 -0.05 -5.97 4.53
N ASP A 8 -1.14 -6.42 3.98
CA ASP A 8 -1.58 -6.10 2.61
C ASP A 8 -2.99 -5.50 2.58
N LYS A 9 -3.67 -5.47 3.70
CA LYS A 9 -4.98 -4.86 3.95
C LYS A 9 -5.18 -4.54 5.44
N ALA A 10 -6.25 -3.83 5.77
CA ALA A 10 -6.46 -3.29 7.12
C ALA A 10 -6.56 -4.35 8.24
N GLU A 11 -7.12 -5.53 7.92
CA GLU A 11 -7.29 -6.61 8.90
C GLU A 11 -6.03 -7.48 9.06
N CYS A 12 -5.07 -7.36 8.16
CA CYS A 12 -3.85 -8.15 8.20
C CYS A 12 -2.83 -7.48 9.11
N VAL A 13 -2.85 -7.82 10.37
CA VAL A 13 -1.99 -7.25 11.41
C VAL A 13 -0.80 -8.16 11.68
N GLY A 14 0.40 -7.65 11.51
CA GLY A 14 1.63 -8.38 11.82
C GLY A 14 2.86 -7.51 11.70
N ILE A 15 3.84 -7.78 12.54
CA ILE A 15 5.16 -7.16 12.48
C ILE A 15 6.27 -8.20 12.63
N TYR A 16 7.42 -7.87 12.06
CA TYR A 16 8.68 -8.52 12.35
C TYR A 16 9.53 -7.58 13.23
N ALA A 17 9.77 -7.98 14.46
CA ALA A 17 10.59 -7.25 15.43
C ALA A 17 11.37 -8.22 16.31
N ASN A 18 12.60 -7.85 16.72
CA ASN A 18 13.45 -8.72 17.55
C ASN A 18 13.60 -10.15 17.01
N GLU A 19 13.81 -10.26 15.69
CA GLU A 19 13.99 -11.56 15.01
C GLU A 19 12.78 -12.51 15.10
N ARG A 20 11.59 -11.95 15.39
CA ARG A 20 10.35 -12.72 15.55
C ARG A 20 9.22 -12.11 14.74
N LEU A 21 8.34 -12.97 14.26
CA LEU A 21 7.05 -12.62 13.68
C LEU A 21 6.02 -12.52 14.81
N ILE A 22 5.25 -11.42 14.85
CA ILE A 22 4.23 -11.14 15.87
C ILE A 22 2.96 -10.72 15.13
N PHE A 23 1.90 -11.52 15.23
CA PHE A 23 0.63 -11.32 14.53
C PHE A 23 -0.50 -10.83 15.45
N ASP A 24 -0.17 -10.46 16.68
CA ASP A 24 -1.10 -9.91 17.66
C ASP A 24 -0.62 -8.51 18.07
N ALA A 25 -1.47 -7.50 17.85
CA ALA A 25 -1.13 -6.11 18.14
C ALA A 25 -0.89 -5.84 19.63
N ASP A 26 -1.55 -6.59 20.52
CA ASP A 26 -1.41 -6.45 21.96
C ASP A 26 -0.03 -6.92 22.46
N ASN A 27 0.64 -7.74 21.65
CA ASN A 27 1.98 -8.28 21.94
C ASN A 27 3.12 -7.50 21.26
N PHE A 28 2.85 -6.33 20.66
CA PHE A 28 3.92 -5.55 20.04
C PHE A 28 4.92 -5.05 21.09
N PRO A 29 6.23 -5.20 20.83
CA PRO A 29 7.26 -4.77 21.77
C PRO A 29 7.18 -3.26 22.04
N ALA A 30 7.40 -2.85 23.27
CA ALA A 30 7.57 -1.45 23.61
C ALA A 30 8.80 -0.87 22.88
N GLY A 31 8.68 0.40 22.42
CA GLY A 31 9.79 1.11 21.78
C GLY A 31 10.03 0.76 20.31
N ILE A 32 9.07 0.15 19.60
CA ILE A 32 9.08 0.12 18.13
C ILE A 32 9.04 1.57 17.63
N LYS A 33 9.96 1.94 16.74
CA LYS A 33 10.10 3.35 16.32
C LYS A 33 10.30 3.53 14.83
N ASN A 34 11.05 2.64 14.18
CA ASN A 34 11.50 2.83 12.80
C ASN A 34 11.07 1.64 11.94
N THR A 35 10.28 1.89 10.90
CA THR A 35 9.85 0.89 9.93
C THR A 35 9.95 1.43 8.51
N TRP A 36 9.65 0.60 7.51
CA TRP A 36 9.69 1.01 6.11
C TRP A 36 8.55 1.95 5.74
N SER A 37 7.32 1.62 6.05
CA SER A 37 6.13 2.37 5.62
C SER A 37 5.02 2.33 6.68
N TYR A 38 4.09 3.27 6.56
CA TYR A 38 2.90 3.33 7.41
C TYR A 38 2.00 2.09 7.23
N SER A 39 1.40 1.68 8.34
CA SER A 39 0.28 0.73 8.37
C SER A 39 -0.81 1.26 9.31
N PRO A 40 -2.13 1.05 9.00
CA PRO A 40 -3.24 1.59 9.79
C PRO A 40 -3.20 1.22 11.28
N TYR A 41 -2.74 0.02 11.63
CA TYR A 41 -2.63 -0.42 13.03
C TYR A 41 -1.47 0.22 13.82
N LEU A 42 -0.62 1.02 13.15
CA LEU A 42 0.40 1.84 13.80
C LEU A 42 -0.13 3.23 14.19
N ARG A 43 -1.42 3.50 13.95
CA ARG A 43 -2.01 4.80 14.28
C ARG A 43 -1.88 5.09 15.77
N GLY A 44 -1.42 6.29 16.09
CA GLY A 44 -1.21 6.72 17.49
C GLY A 44 0.15 6.34 18.08
N LEU A 45 0.96 5.54 17.37
CA LEU A 45 2.34 5.25 17.75
C LEU A 45 3.31 6.28 17.15
N ASP A 46 4.33 6.65 17.93
CA ASP A 46 5.40 7.53 17.42
C ASP A 46 6.41 6.73 16.58
N VAL A 47 6.04 6.46 15.33
CA VAL A 47 6.83 5.66 14.39
C VAL A 47 7.29 6.52 13.22
N GLU A 48 8.53 6.34 12.78
CA GLU A 48 9.11 6.97 11.59
C GLU A 48 9.19 5.97 10.43
N TYR A 49 9.07 6.48 9.18
CA TYR A 49 8.97 5.69 7.95
C TYR A 49 10.13 5.97 7.01
N ALA A 50 10.98 4.96 6.77
CA ALA A 50 12.17 5.09 5.92
C ALA A 50 11.84 5.43 4.45
N SER A 51 10.72 4.92 3.94
CA SER A 51 10.28 5.20 2.57
C SER A 51 10.09 6.69 2.28
N LEU A 52 9.78 7.48 3.30
CA LEU A 52 9.59 8.93 3.16
C LEU A 52 10.92 9.70 3.05
N TYR A 53 12.02 9.12 3.53
CA TYR A 53 13.36 9.68 3.39
C TYR A 53 13.83 9.68 1.94
N LEU A 54 13.30 8.76 1.13
CA LEU A 54 13.64 8.64 -0.29
C LEU A 54 12.88 9.64 -1.18
N GLU A 55 11.84 10.32 -0.68
CA GLU A 55 11.04 11.29 -1.44
C GLU A 55 10.59 10.77 -2.82
N GLY A 56 10.32 9.46 -2.92
CA GLY A 56 9.89 8.79 -4.16
C GLY A 56 11.02 8.30 -5.08
N GLN A 57 12.26 8.42 -4.66
CA GLN A 57 13.38 7.79 -5.36
C GLN A 57 13.31 6.26 -5.24
N ASP A 58 13.93 5.56 -6.18
CA ASP A 58 13.96 4.10 -6.14
C ASP A 58 14.84 3.63 -4.97
N VAL A 59 14.33 2.67 -4.20
CA VAL A 59 15.07 2.06 -3.11
C VAL A 59 16.37 1.41 -3.59
N TRP A 60 16.38 0.87 -4.82
CA TRP A 60 17.54 0.21 -5.41
C TRP A 60 18.79 1.10 -5.47
N ASP A 61 18.60 2.38 -5.72
CA ASP A 61 19.69 3.36 -5.81
C ASP A 61 20.34 3.66 -4.44
N HIS A 62 19.65 3.26 -3.35
CA HIS A 62 20.05 3.52 -1.97
C HIS A 62 20.40 2.25 -1.19
N ILE A 63 20.32 1.07 -1.82
CA ILE A 63 20.72 -0.19 -1.19
C ILE A 63 22.24 -0.29 -1.20
N PRO A 64 22.90 -0.55 -0.05
CA PRO A 64 24.34 -0.76 -0.01
C PRO A 64 24.71 -2.04 -0.79
N GLU A 65 25.88 -2.03 -1.46
CA GLU A 65 26.31 -3.08 -2.38
C GLU A 65 26.21 -4.49 -1.75
N TYR A 66 26.60 -4.61 -0.49
CA TYR A 66 26.58 -5.91 0.23
C TYR A 66 25.17 -6.46 0.53
N LEU A 67 24.09 -5.69 0.28
CA LEU A 67 22.69 -6.13 0.45
C LEU A 67 21.95 -6.28 -0.88
N LYS A 68 22.55 -5.92 -2.01
CA LYS A 68 21.85 -5.95 -3.31
C LYS A 68 21.44 -7.35 -3.71
N ASP A 69 22.34 -8.32 -3.57
CA ASP A 69 22.04 -9.70 -3.95
C ASP A 69 20.96 -10.30 -3.04
N ASP A 70 21.06 -10.08 -1.72
CA ASP A 70 20.03 -10.51 -0.77
C ASP A 70 18.66 -9.89 -1.09
N TRP A 71 18.64 -8.58 -1.38
CA TRP A 71 17.42 -7.88 -1.74
C TRP A 71 16.83 -8.38 -3.06
N GLU A 72 17.65 -8.64 -4.05
CA GLU A 72 17.21 -9.20 -5.34
C GLU A 72 16.60 -10.60 -5.15
N ASP A 73 17.24 -11.48 -4.35
CA ASP A 73 16.74 -12.82 -4.09
C ASP A 73 15.37 -12.78 -3.38
N VAL A 74 15.25 -12.05 -2.28
CA VAL A 74 13.96 -11.97 -1.56
C VAL A 74 12.86 -11.34 -2.40
N ASN A 75 13.16 -10.37 -3.27
CA ASN A 75 12.19 -9.80 -4.20
C ASN A 75 11.77 -10.78 -5.30
N LYS A 76 12.70 -11.53 -5.87
CA LYS A 76 12.39 -12.60 -6.84
C LYS A 76 11.44 -13.63 -6.23
N ARG A 77 11.72 -14.06 -5.00
CA ARG A 77 10.86 -14.99 -4.26
C ARG A 77 9.49 -14.40 -3.97
N LEU A 78 9.41 -13.12 -3.54
CA LEU A 78 8.16 -12.40 -3.30
C LEU A 78 7.28 -12.33 -4.56
N VAL A 79 7.88 -11.99 -5.70
CA VAL A 79 7.18 -11.95 -7.01
C VAL A 79 6.71 -13.34 -7.41
N SER A 80 7.53 -14.37 -7.18
CA SER A 80 7.17 -15.77 -7.45
C SER A 80 5.96 -16.23 -6.65
N PHE A 81 5.92 -15.96 -5.33
CA PHE A 81 4.75 -16.26 -4.50
C PHE A 81 3.50 -15.55 -4.99
N ARG A 82 3.58 -14.24 -5.27
CA ARG A 82 2.44 -13.47 -5.81
C ARG A 82 1.92 -14.04 -7.13
N ARG A 83 2.82 -14.46 -8.02
CA ARG A 83 2.46 -15.08 -9.29
C ARG A 83 1.80 -16.44 -9.08
N SER A 84 2.33 -17.27 -8.20
CA SER A 84 1.75 -18.61 -7.88
C SER A 84 0.34 -18.50 -7.33
N LEU A 85 0.11 -17.58 -6.39
CA LEU A 85 -1.23 -17.34 -5.82
C LEU A 85 -2.22 -16.83 -6.89
N ALA A 86 -1.76 -15.94 -7.77
CA ALA A 86 -2.59 -15.46 -8.88
C ALA A 86 -2.96 -16.58 -9.87
N LEU A 87 -2.01 -17.47 -10.22
CA LEU A 87 -2.26 -18.64 -11.08
C LEU A 87 -3.22 -19.64 -10.42
N SER A 88 -3.09 -19.83 -9.11
CA SER A 88 -3.98 -20.69 -8.33
C SER A 88 -5.35 -20.07 -8.06
N LYS A 89 -5.62 -18.86 -8.57
CA LYS A 89 -6.87 -18.11 -8.37
C LYS A 89 -7.25 -17.92 -6.89
N VAL A 90 -6.25 -17.82 -6.01
CA VAL A 90 -6.49 -17.51 -4.60
C VAL A 90 -6.99 -16.08 -4.48
N SER A 91 -8.15 -15.92 -3.84
CA SER A 91 -8.75 -14.61 -3.58
C SER A 91 -7.88 -13.81 -2.62
N ARG A 92 -7.34 -12.69 -3.09
CA ARG A 92 -6.56 -11.76 -2.26
C ARG A 92 -7.43 -10.77 -1.50
N THR A 93 -8.73 -10.73 -1.77
CA THR A 93 -9.70 -9.98 -0.98
C THR A 93 -10.11 -10.73 0.28
N GLU A 94 -10.10 -12.06 0.25
CA GLU A 94 -10.48 -12.92 1.37
C GLU A 94 -9.30 -13.40 2.21
N ASN A 95 -8.09 -13.38 1.65
CA ASN A 95 -6.90 -13.93 2.30
C ASN A 95 -5.78 -12.89 2.37
N CYS A 96 -5.13 -12.75 3.52
CA CYS A 96 -3.90 -11.98 3.66
C CYS A 96 -2.74 -12.67 2.95
N PHE A 97 -2.00 -11.94 2.13
CA PHE A 97 -0.82 -12.49 1.42
C PHE A 97 0.20 -13.08 2.38
N PHE A 98 0.45 -12.41 3.50
CA PHE A 98 1.47 -12.81 4.45
C PHE A 98 1.10 -14.07 5.24
N ASP A 99 -0.17 -14.42 5.34
CA ASP A 99 -0.64 -15.69 5.91
C ASP A 99 -0.45 -16.88 4.96
N LEU A 100 -0.29 -16.59 3.66
CA LEU A 100 -0.19 -17.59 2.59
C LEU A 100 1.23 -17.97 2.21
N VAL A 101 2.23 -17.29 2.75
CA VAL A 101 3.64 -17.56 2.45
C VAL A 101 4.35 -18.14 3.66
N PRO A 102 5.40 -18.99 3.45
CA PRO A 102 6.11 -19.61 4.53
C PRO A 102 6.76 -18.60 5.50
N GLU A 103 6.65 -18.82 6.80
CA GLU A 103 7.26 -17.97 7.83
C GLU A 103 8.77 -17.77 7.62
N ARG A 104 9.48 -18.82 7.23
CA ARG A 104 10.91 -18.73 6.92
C ARG A 104 11.21 -17.67 5.86
N PHE A 105 10.38 -17.58 4.81
CA PHE A 105 10.52 -16.53 3.80
C PHE A 105 10.23 -15.15 4.39
N LEU A 106 9.21 -15.04 5.25
CA LEU A 106 8.87 -13.76 5.89
C LEU A 106 10.01 -13.26 6.77
N VAL A 107 10.66 -14.14 7.52
CA VAL A 107 11.83 -13.80 8.33
C VAL A 107 12.96 -13.30 7.43
N ASP A 108 13.36 -14.05 6.40
CA ASP A 108 14.42 -13.66 5.45
C ASP A 108 14.12 -12.28 4.83
N TYR A 109 12.90 -12.09 4.34
CA TYR A 109 12.45 -10.85 3.70
C TYR A 109 12.49 -9.65 4.67
N CYS A 110 11.97 -9.83 5.88
CA CYS A 110 11.92 -8.76 6.87
C CYS A 110 13.31 -8.41 7.41
N GLU A 111 14.21 -9.39 7.53
CA GLU A 111 15.58 -9.17 7.97
C GLU A 111 16.36 -8.29 6.98
N VAL A 112 16.31 -8.64 5.70
CA VAL A 112 16.94 -7.84 4.64
C VAL A 112 16.33 -6.45 4.61
N LYS A 113 14.99 -6.35 4.67
CA LYS A 113 14.28 -5.07 4.69
C LYS A 113 14.60 -4.22 5.92
N ASN A 114 14.79 -4.84 7.11
CA ASN A 114 15.26 -4.15 8.32
C ASN A 114 16.67 -3.58 8.16
N LYS A 115 17.59 -4.33 7.56
CA LYS A 115 18.95 -3.86 7.28
C LYS A 115 18.94 -2.65 6.35
N ILE A 116 18.14 -2.69 5.28
CA ILE A 116 17.95 -1.56 4.35
C ILE A 116 17.30 -0.38 5.07
N THR A 117 16.25 -0.60 5.84
CA THR A 117 15.57 0.45 6.63
C THR A 117 16.55 1.15 7.56
N LYS A 118 17.38 0.40 8.29
CA LYS A 118 18.41 0.94 9.16
C LYS A 118 19.44 1.75 8.38
N HIS A 119 19.89 1.26 7.23
CA HIS A 119 20.82 1.96 6.36
C HIS A 119 20.26 3.32 5.92
N ILE A 120 19.03 3.38 5.46
CA ILE A 120 18.36 4.62 5.04
C ILE A 120 18.34 5.64 6.18
N PHE A 121 17.90 5.27 7.38
CA PHE A 121 17.85 6.17 8.52
C PHE A 121 19.24 6.67 8.97
N THR A 122 20.31 5.93 8.69
CA THR A 122 21.68 6.31 9.08
C THR A 122 22.42 7.12 8.03
N THR A 123 22.04 6.99 6.75
CA THR A 123 22.78 7.60 5.62
C THR A 123 22.07 8.78 4.98
N ILE A 124 20.74 8.80 5.06
CA ILE A 124 19.92 9.86 4.44
C ILE A 124 19.39 10.79 5.52
N ASN A 125 19.55 12.09 5.30
CA ASN A 125 19.03 13.10 6.21
C ASN A 125 17.51 13.15 6.15
N LYS A 126 16.88 13.41 7.30
CA LYS A 126 15.42 13.60 7.39
C LYS A 126 14.97 14.74 6.48
N PRO A 127 14.02 14.51 5.55
CA PRO A 127 13.52 15.54 4.65
C PRO A 127 12.89 16.72 5.41
N LYS A 128 13.07 17.94 4.93
CA LYS A 128 12.48 19.14 5.55
C LYS A 128 10.96 19.08 5.71
N ARG A 129 10.27 18.37 4.80
CA ARG A 129 8.81 18.21 4.79
C ARG A 129 8.35 16.85 5.31
N TYR A 130 9.19 16.17 6.09
CA TYR A 130 8.90 14.81 6.56
C TYR A 130 7.55 14.69 7.28
N ASP A 131 7.24 15.60 8.19
CA ASP A 131 5.98 15.54 8.96
C ASP A 131 4.76 15.71 8.06
N PHE A 132 4.84 16.59 7.05
CA PHE A 132 3.81 16.70 6.02
C PHE A 132 3.67 15.39 5.23
N TYR A 133 4.78 14.80 4.78
CA TYR A 133 4.77 13.51 4.07
C TYR A 133 4.21 12.39 4.95
N LYS A 134 4.53 12.39 6.24
CA LYS A 134 4.01 11.43 7.21
C LYS A 134 2.47 11.52 7.31
N HIS A 135 1.91 12.73 7.45
CA HIS A 135 0.46 12.92 7.48
C HIS A 135 -0.23 12.47 6.19
N ILE A 136 0.34 12.80 5.03
CA ILE A 136 -0.19 12.33 3.74
C ILE A 136 -0.13 10.81 3.67
N SER A 137 0.98 10.19 4.06
CA SER A 137 1.13 8.73 4.06
C SER A 137 0.10 8.02 4.94
N MET A 138 -0.19 8.59 6.11
CA MET A 138 -1.23 8.08 7.02
C MET A 138 -2.62 8.20 6.38
N MET A 139 -2.96 9.37 5.84
CA MET A 139 -4.22 9.58 5.13
C MET A 139 -4.39 8.62 3.95
N LEU A 140 -3.35 8.43 3.13
CA LEU A 140 -3.39 7.52 1.99
C LEU A 140 -3.48 6.05 2.44
N GLY A 141 -2.82 5.68 3.53
CA GLY A 141 -2.93 4.35 4.13
C GLY A 141 -4.36 4.03 4.58
N ASP A 142 -5.05 5.01 5.16
CA ASP A 142 -6.44 4.87 5.56
C ASP A 142 -7.40 4.77 4.36
N ILE A 143 -7.14 5.53 3.30
CA ILE A 143 -7.95 5.49 2.08
C ILE A 143 -7.81 4.14 1.38
N GLN A 144 -6.58 3.64 1.24
CA GLN A 144 -6.30 2.39 0.50
C GLN A 144 -6.88 1.14 1.15
N SER A 145 -7.25 1.21 2.44
CA SER A 145 -7.88 0.12 3.18
C SER A 145 -9.40 0.09 3.03
N ARG A 146 -10.00 1.09 2.36
CA ARG A 146 -11.45 1.20 2.21
C ARG A 146 -11.88 0.84 0.80
N GLU A 147 -12.80 -0.10 0.72
CA GLU A 147 -13.42 -0.47 -0.56
C GLU A 147 -14.43 0.59 -1.01
N ILE A 148 -14.41 0.88 -2.31
CA ILE A 148 -15.43 1.71 -2.93
C ILE A 148 -16.67 0.85 -3.20
N SER A 149 -17.79 1.23 -2.62
CA SER A 149 -19.07 0.61 -2.91
C SER A 149 -19.58 1.04 -4.29
N ILE A 150 -19.93 0.07 -5.13
CA ILE A 150 -20.42 0.32 -6.49
C ILE A 150 -21.72 -0.44 -6.79
N ASP A 151 -22.61 0.21 -7.54
CA ASP A 151 -23.74 -0.47 -8.18
C ASP A 151 -23.26 -1.27 -9.40
N ARG A 152 -22.95 -2.55 -9.15
CA ARG A 152 -22.47 -3.48 -10.19
C ARG A 152 -23.48 -3.67 -11.32
N ARG A 153 -24.81 -3.54 -11.06
CA ARG A 153 -25.85 -3.66 -12.07
C ARG A 153 -25.77 -2.50 -13.05
N LEU A 154 -25.64 -1.28 -12.52
CA LEU A 154 -25.50 -0.09 -13.35
C LEU A 154 -24.22 -0.14 -14.18
N VAL A 155 -23.07 -0.52 -13.59
CA VAL A 155 -21.80 -0.69 -14.33
C VAL A 155 -21.96 -1.72 -15.46
N THR A 156 -22.60 -2.85 -15.17
CA THR A 156 -22.86 -3.90 -16.19
C THR A 156 -23.77 -3.39 -17.31
N SER A 157 -24.76 -2.54 -17.00
CA SER A 157 -25.62 -1.95 -18.03
C SER A 157 -24.84 -0.99 -18.95
N LEU A 158 -23.91 -0.20 -18.38
CA LEU A 158 -23.04 0.71 -19.12
C LEU A 158 -22.03 -0.01 -20.03
N LYS A 159 -21.69 -1.26 -19.72
CA LYS A 159 -20.85 -2.12 -20.58
C LYS A 159 -21.42 -2.33 -21.98
N LYS A 160 -22.76 -2.20 -22.16
CA LYS A 160 -23.42 -2.29 -23.48
C LYS A 160 -23.01 -1.15 -24.42
N ASN A 161 -22.53 -0.02 -23.91
CA ASN A 161 -22.01 1.07 -24.72
C ASN A 161 -20.55 0.76 -25.12
N PRO A 162 -20.23 0.67 -26.44
CA PRO A 162 -18.89 0.36 -26.93
C PRO A 162 -17.79 1.31 -26.39
N LYS A 163 -18.12 2.59 -26.22
CA LYS A 163 -17.17 3.62 -25.69
C LYS A 163 -16.86 3.44 -24.22
N LEU A 164 -17.72 2.78 -23.45
CA LEU A 164 -17.58 2.61 -22.01
C LEU A 164 -17.19 1.16 -21.63
N LYS A 165 -17.23 0.23 -22.58
CA LYS A 165 -17.05 -1.20 -22.35
C LYS A 165 -15.74 -1.51 -21.59
N ASN A 166 -14.61 -1.02 -22.08
CA ASN A 166 -13.29 -1.32 -21.50
C ASN A 166 -13.18 -0.79 -20.06
N GLN A 167 -13.72 0.42 -19.79
CA GLN A 167 -13.70 0.97 -18.45
C GLN A 167 -14.66 0.23 -17.51
N ALA A 168 -15.84 -0.18 -18.00
CA ALA A 168 -16.76 -1.01 -17.24
C ALA A 168 -16.14 -2.36 -16.85
N GLU A 169 -15.45 -3.01 -17.79
CA GLU A 169 -14.74 -4.27 -17.52
C GLU A 169 -13.65 -4.08 -16.48
N ASN A 170 -12.85 -3.02 -16.61
CA ASN A 170 -11.83 -2.69 -15.62
C ASN A 170 -12.43 -2.47 -14.23
N ILE A 171 -13.50 -1.67 -14.09
CA ILE A 171 -14.18 -1.41 -12.80
C ILE A 171 -14.72 -2.70 -12.17
N LEU A 172 -15.21 -3.65 -12.97
CA LEU A 172 -15.78 -4.90 -12.47
C LEU A 172 -14.72 -5.91 -12.03
N THR A 173 -13.47 -5.77 -12.50
CA THR A 173 -12.38 -6.74 -12.30
C THR A 173 -11.20 -6.20 -11.48
N CYS A 174 -11.07 -4.88 -11.34
CA CYS A 174 -9.99 -4.29 -10.53
C CYS A 174 -10.23 -4.48 -9.02
N ASP A 175 -9.17 -4.24 -8.26
CA ASP A 175 -9.27 -4.10 -6.81
C ASP A 175 -10.23 -2.93 -6.49
N PRO A 176 -11.27 -3.12 -5.66
CA PRO A 176 -12.22 -2.08 -5.33
C PRO A 176 -11.63 -0.94 -4.49
N CYS A 177 -10.40 -1.07 -4.02
CA CYS A 177 -9.71 -0.05 -3.25
C CYS A 177 -8.96 0.95 -4.15
N VAL A 178 -8.79 2.18 -3.68
CA VAL A 178 -7.95 3.19 -4.36
C VAL A 178 -6.59 3.24 -3.69
N ARG A 179 -5.54 2.92 -4.45
CA ARG A 179 -4.17 3.02 -3.96
C ARG A 179 -3.45 4.16 -4.67
N TYR A 180 -3.09 5.18 -3.91
CA TYR A 180 -2.38 6.35 -4.41
C TYR A 180 -0.87 6.22 -4.26
N LYS A 181 -0.15 6.84 -5.20
CA LYS A 181 1.29 7.08 -5.13
C LYS A 181 1.53 8.50 -4.64
N GLN A 182 2.13 8.65 -3.48
CA GLN A 182 2.41 9.94 -2.86
C GLN A 182 3.39 10.79 -3.70
N PHE A 183 4.40 10.15 -4.29
CA PHE A 183 5.43 10.79 -5.11
C PHE A 183 5.30 10.44 -6.60
N GLY A 184 4.08 10.17 -7.06
CA GLY A 184 3.84 9.67 -8.42
C GLY A 184 3.98 10.70 -9.54
N THR A 185 4.06 12.00 -9.22
CA THR A 185 4.18 13.08 -10.20
C THR A 185 5.16 14.15 -9.75
N LYS A 186 5.82 14.84 -10.70
CA LYS A 186 6.74 15.95 -10.43
C LYS A 186 6.06 17.16 -9.78
N THR A 187 4.75 17.32 -9.98
CA THR A 187 3.96 18.46 -9.47
C THR A 187 3.36 18.21 -8.09
N GLY A 188 3.66 17.06 -7.46
CA GLY A 188 3.09 16.68 -6.14
C GLY A 188 1.63 16.20 -6.19
N ARG A 189 1.00 16.14 -7.38
CA ARG A 189 -0.34 15.56 -7.52
C ARG A 189 -0.30 14.06 -7.29
N LEU A 190 -1.32 13.52 -6.63
CA LEU A 190 -1.46 12.09 -6.46
C LEU A 190 -1.73 11.40 -7.80
N SER A 191 -1.13 10.24 -7.99
CA SER A 191 -1.48 9.31 -9.07
C SER A 191 -1.87 7.95 -8.46
N THR A 192 -2.56 7.11 -9.21
CA THR A 192 -2.99 5.80 -8.74
C THR A 192 -2.05 4.69 -9.20
N HIS A 193 -1.96 3.62 -8.42
CA HIS A 193 -1.31 2.38 -8.86
C HIS A 193 -2.11 1.70 -9.96
N LYS A 194 -1.44 0.85 -10.76
CA LYS A 194 -2.12 -0.03 -11.73
C LYS A 194 -3.00 -1.05 -10.99
N ASN A 195 -4.09 -1.47 -11.62
CA ASN A 195 -5.04 -2.47 -11.11
C ASN A 195 -5.79 -2.06 -9.82
N THR A 196 -5.86 -0.77 -9.51
CA THR A 196 -6.72 -0.21 -8.46
C THR A 196 -7.94 0.45 -9.09
N PHE A 197 -8.96 0.76 -8.29
CA PHE A 197 -10.14 1.45 -8.79
C PHE A 197 -9.75 2.77 -9.50
N PRO A 198 -10.19 3.01 -10.76
CA PRO A 198 -9.71 4.10 -11.61
C PRO A 198 -10.36 5.46 -11.28
N ILE A 199 -10.36 5.88 -10.01
CA ILE A 199 -11.07 7.08 -9.53
C ILE A 199 -10.67 8.36 -10.28
N LEU A 200 -9.37 8.55 -10.56
CA LEU A 200 -8.86 9.77 -11.21
C LEU A 200 -9.20 9.86 -12.70
N THR A 201 -9.45 8.72 -13.34
CA THR A 201 -9.76 8.63 -14.78
C THR A 201 -11.21 8.21 -15.05
N LEU A 202 -12.03 8.19 -13.99
CA LEU A 202 -13.40 7.70 -14.06
C LEU A 202 -14.28 8.58 -14.97
N ASN A 203 -14.84 7.98 -16.01
CA ASN A 203 -15.79 8.67 -16.88
C ASN A 203 -17.02 9.10 -16.07
N ARG A 204 -17.54 10.30 -16.39
CA ARG A 204 -18.70 10.90 -15.71
C ARG A 204 -19.92 9.96 -15.62
N SER A 205 -20.12 9.12 -16.64
CA SER A 205 -21.23 8.15 -16.67
C SER A 205 -21.17 7.13 -15.54
N PHE A 206 -19.97 6.79 -15.04
CA PHE A 206 -19.80 5.83 -13.95
C PHE A 206 -19.88 6.46 -12.55
N ARG A 207 -19.80 7.80 -12.44
CA ARG A 207 -19.88 8.45 -11.12
C ARG A 207 -21.18 8.13 -10.38
N ARG A 208 -22.27 7.93 -11.12
CA ARG A 208 -23.57 7.55 -10.56
C ARG A 208 -23.61 6.10 -10.01
N ALA A 209 -22.65 5.30 -10.39
CA ALA A 209 -22.54 3.91 -9.88
C ALA A 209 -21.75 3.84 -8.58
N ILE A 210 -21.08 4.89 -8.14
CA ILE A 210 -20.43 4.94 -6.83
C ILE A 210 -21.53 5.22 -5.80
N LEU A 211 -21.56 4.36 -4.77
CA LEU A 211 -22.53 4.48 -3.68
C LEU A 211 -21.83 5.01 -2.43
N PRO A 212 -22.47 5.87 -1.64
CA PRO A 212 -21.92 6.28 -0.35
C PRO A 212 -21.92 5.08 0.61
N THR A 213 -20.91 5.01 1.46
CA THR A 213 -20.85 4.01 2.54
C THR A 213 -21.81 4.38 3.68
N ASN A 214 -22.03 5.69 3.84
CA ASN A 214 -23.01 6.29 4.75
C ASN A 214 -24.20 6.82 3.94
N ASP A 215 -24.98 7.75 4.50
CA ASP A 215 -26.23 8.21 3.89
C ASP A 215 -26.03 9.12 2.66
N PHE A 216 -24.90 9.86 2.57
CA PHE A 216 -24.67 10.84 1.53
C PHE A 216 -23.19 11.06 1.21
N PHE A 217 -22.92 11.70 0.06
CA PHE A 217 -21.62 12.23 -0.31
C PHE A 217 -21.48 13.69 0.14
N VAL A 218 -20.26 14.05 0.54
CA VAL A 218 -19.85 15.44 0.76
C VAL A 218 -18.84 15.82 -0.30
N GLU A 219 -19.10 16.89 -1.06
CA GLU A 219 -18.15 17.47 -2.00
C GLU A 219 -17.48 18.68 -1.33
N ILE A 220 -16.14 18.67 -1.35
CA ILE A 220 -15.32 19.78 -0.81
C ILE A 220 -14.39 20.22 -1.93
N ASP A 221 -14.44 21.50 -2.27
CA ASP A 221 -13.55 22.12 -3.26
C ASP A 221 -12.86 23.35 -2.65
N PHE A 222 -11.60 23.57 -3.01
CA PHE A 222 -10.83 24.73 -2.58
C PHE A 222 -10.71 25.70 -3.73
N ASN A 223 -11.30 26.89 -3.58
CA ASN A 223 -11.18 27.96 -4.56
C ASN A 223 -9.76 28.53 -4.57
N GLY A 224 -9.14 28.54 -5.74
CA GLY A 224 -7.85 29.19 -5.95
C GLY A 224 -6.62 28.43 -5.44
N ALA A 225 -6.67 27.07 -5.37
CA ALA A 225 -5.51 26.24 -5.08
C ALA A 225 -4.58 26.11 -6.29
#